data_126641d425458122897803b10a1aadb0
#
_entry.id   126641d425458122897803b10a1aadb0
#
_cell.length_a   1.000
_cell.length_b   1.000
_cell.length_c   1.000
_cell.angle_alpha   90.00
_cell.angle_beta   90.00
_cell.angle_gamma   90.00
#
_symmetry.space_group_name_H-M   'P 1'
#
loop_
_entity.id
_entity.type
_entity.pdbx_description
1 polymer ?
#
loop_
_entity_poly.entity_id
_entity_poly.type
_entity_poly.pdbx_seq_one_letter_code
_entity_poly.pdbx_strand_id
1 'polypeptide(L)'
;MVTEKENAGVLEKGEPFIVSIPMAHPTNQNSWLYDIHVYPKNVVAGAPNIDKDVTLEGNKHETSNIGENVTWIIKPSIPEGIKDAKKYDIIDKLDTRLNYTGNLEVYYMNGEEKIVIDSKYYTDDEPTVVDNVDPQNGGGTIVVSFNKEGREFLAGLEGITGIRISFTTMINTSAEEATAIPNDVTLDYTNSFGTNTEYEPTDKPEVHTGGVILEKVDASGNNIKLQGAKFKIYPTLDDAKAGRNAIMNPENKTEDWEVTTDENGIAKFKGLSYGNTTDGVVNGETKYYIVETQAPSYDSDGDGINDKQYNLLRSPLEVKVNATSHLEENKVVVKNSKFILPVTGGAGTIIFTVGGLSIMAGAIFLYMKTMRKTSK
;
A
#
# COMPACT_ATOMS: atom_id res chain seq x y z
N MET A 1 -10.51 37.54 -44.01
CA MET A 1 -10.87 36.20 -43.52
C MET A 1 -9.65 35.29 -43.72
N VAL A 2 -9.26 34.60 -42.70
CA VAL A 2 -8.18 33.62 -42.71
C VAL A 2 -8.82 32.24 -42.73
N THR A 3 -8.44 31.41 -43.66
CA THR A 3 -8.88 30.03 -43.82
C THR A 3 -7.67 29.15 -43.96
N GLU A 4 -7.70 27.99 -43.35
CA GLU A 4 -6.64 27.03 -43.46
C GLU A 4 -6.68 26.28 -44.77
N LYS A 5 -5.52 26.10 -45.41
CA LYS A 5 -5.38 25.24 -46.58
C LYS A 5 -5.36 23.76 -46.19
N GLU A 6 -5.83 22.90 -47.06
CA GLU A 6 -5.69 21.46 -46.85
C GLU A 6 -4.24 21.04 -46.65
N ASN A 7 -4.03 20.30 -45.57
CA ASN A 7 -2.75 19.67 -45.23
C ASN A 7 -3.04 18.25 -44.75
N ALA A 8 -2.34 17.27 -45.30
CA ALA A 8 -2.53 15.87 -44.97
C ALA A 8 -2.24 15.51 -43.47
N GLY A 9 -1.61 16.41 -42.71
CA GLY A 9 -1.37 16.25 -41.28
C GLY A 9 -2.44 16.89 -40.37
N VAL A 10 -3.53 17.44 -40.93
CA VAL A 10 -4.56 18.11 -40.12
C VAL A 10 -5.88 17.33 -40.22
N LEU A 11 -6.30 16.74 -39.07
CA LEU A 11 -7.56 16.01 -38.99
C LEU A 11 -8.77 16.92 -38.96
N GLU A 12 -8.68 18.04 -38.28
CA GLU A 12 -9.74 19.01 -38.16
C GLU A 12 -9.15 20.39 -38.33
N LYS A 13 -9.65 21.11 -39.34
CA LYS A 13 -9.22 22.46 -39.62
C LYS A 13 -9.73 23.42 -38.56
N GLY A 14 -8.91 24.38 -38.18
CA GLY A 14 -9.36 25.49 -37.37
C GLY A 14 -10.52 26.23 -38.03
N GLU A 15 -11.52 26.64 -37.25
CA GLU A 15 -12.63 27.45 -37.73
C GLU A 15 -12.14 28.72 -38.44
N PRO A 16 -12.68 29.07 -39.58
CA PRO A 16 -12.34 30.31 -40.29
C PRO A 16 -12.56 31.52 -39.36
N PHE A 17 -11.61 32.42 -39.30
CA PHE A 17 -11.74 33.62 -38.50
C PHE A 17 -11.38 34.88 -39.28
N ILE A 18 -11.87 36.02 -38.81
CA ILE A 18 -11.62 37.32 -39.40
C ILE A 18 -10.59 38.06 -38.55
N VAL A 19 -9.55 38.54 -39.21
CA VAL A 19 -8.56 39.43 -38.58
C VAL A 19 -8.72 40.81 -39.22
N SER A 20 -8.92 41.85 -38.42
CA SER A 20 -8.91 43.23 -38.88
C SER A 20 -7.48 43.77 -38.85
N ILE A 21 -7.03 44.31 -39.97
CA ILE A 21 -5.73 44.99 -40.03
C ILE A 21 -5.98 46.43 -40.44
N PRO A 22 -5.59 47.39 -39.63
CA PRO A 22 -4.90 47.29 -38.34
C PRO A 22 -5.84 46.84 -37.20
N MET A 23 -5.27 46.23 -36.17
CA MET A 23 -5.94 45.84 -34.93
C MET A 23 -5.53 46.79 -33.81
N ALA A 24 -6.46 47.13 -32.91
CA ALA A 24 -6.12 47.90 -31.71
C ALA A 24 -5.11 47.15 -30.82
N HIS A 25 -4.12 47.88 -30.33
CA HIS A 25 -3.14 47.27 -29.44
C HIS A 25 -3.81 46.93 -28.10
N PRO A 26 -3.69 45.68 -27.60
CA PRO A 26 -4.45 45.19 -26.43
C PRO A 26 -4.18 45.96 -25.15
N THR A 27 -2.98 46.58 -25.03
CA THR A 27 -2.55 47.33 -23.79
C THR A 27 -2.34 48.80 -24.06
N ASN A 28 -2.34 49.27 -25.32
CA ASN A 28 -2.16 50.68 -25.67
C ASN A 28 -3.21 51.13 -26.69
N GLN A 29 -4.32 51.66 -26.19
CA GLN A 29 -5.49 52.04 -27.00
C GLN A 29 -5.23 53.12 -28.07
N ASN A 30 -4.09 53.78 -28.01
CA ASN A 30 -3.74 54.84 -28.99
C ASN A 30 -2.75 54.34 -30.05
N SER A 31 -2.48 53.04 -30.13
CA SER A 31 -1.62 52.46 -31.15
C SER A 31 -2.29 51.33 -31.90
N TRP A 32 -1.90 51.16 -33.16
CA TRP A 32 -2.44 50.13 -34.06
C TRP A 32 -1.36 49.10 -34.39
N LEU A 33 -1.76 47.85 -34.42
CA LEU A 33 -0.93 46.71 -34.84
C LEU A 33 -1.19 46.44 -36.33
N TYR A 34 -0.13 46.47 -37.12
CA TYR A 34 -0.13 46.13 -38.53
C TYR A 34 0.50 44.76 -38.81
N ASP A 35 1.32 44.29 -37.88
CA ASP A 35 1.94 42.98 -37.88
C ASP A 35 1.25 42.10 -36.81
N ILE A 36 0.44 41.12 -37.28
CA ILE A 36 -0.41 40.33 -36.43
C ILE A 36 -0.03 38.86 -36.64
N HIS A 37 0.44 38.23 -35.55
CA HIS A 37 0.67 36.80 -35.49
C HIS A 37 -0.59 36.08 -34.98
N VAL A 38 -1.08 35.12 -35.76
CA VAL A 38 -2.23 34.27 -35.40
C VAL A 38 -1.76 32.83 -35.32
N TYR A 39 -2.20 32.14 -34.28
CA TYR A 39 -1.83 30.74 -33.97
C TYR A 39 -3.11 29.90 -33.98
N PRO A 40 -3.55 29.42 -35.15
CA PRO A 40 -4.71 28.55 -35.22
C PRO A 40 -4.46 27.26 -34.48
N LYS A 41 -5.46 26.79 -33.72
CA LYS A 41 -5.39 25.48 -33.05
C LYS A 41 -6.09 24.47 -33.96
N ASN A 42 -5.32 23.52 -34.45
CA ASN A 42 -5.78 22.43 -35.27
C ASN A 42 -5.70 21.12 -34.53
N VAL A 43 -6.60 20.19 -34.83
CA VAL A 43 -6.41 18.80 -34.47
C VAL A 43 -5.51 18.18 -35.54
N VAL A 44 -4.31 17.81 -35.18
CA VAL A 44 -3.32 17.28 -36.11
C VAL A 44 -3.43 15.74 -36.11
N ALA A 45 -3.45 15.15 -37.32
CA ALA A 45 -3.35 13.71 -37.47
C ALA A 45 -2.07 13.22 -36.80
N GLY A 46 -2.17 12.15 -36.01
CA GLY A 46 -1.01 11.54 -35.40
C GLY A 46 -0.52 12.16 -34.10
N ALA A 47 -1.32 13.04 -33.45
CA ALA A 47 -1.02 13.41 -32.07
C ALA A 47 -1.10 12.15 -31.18
N PRO A 48 -0.03 11.77 -30.48
CA PRO A 48 -0.07 10.61 -29.59
C PRO A 48 -0.89 10.93 -28.34
N ASN A 49 -1.34 9.88 -27.69
CA ASN A 49 -1.81 9.93 -26.31
C ASN A 49 -1.01 8.96 -25.46
N ILE A 50 -1.12 9.10 -24.17
CA ILE A 50 -0.50 8.20 -23.21
C ILE A 50 -1.48 7.98 -22.06
N ASP A 51 -1.54 6.75 -21.58
CA ASP A 51 -2.26 6.36 -20.38
C ASP A 51 -1.37 5.48 -19.51
N LYS A 52 -1.69 5.36 -18.23
CA LYS A 52 -0.93 4.55 -17.28
C LYS A 52 -1.87 3.91 -16.28
N ASP A 53 -1.63 2.65 -15.98
CA ASP A 53 -2.41 1.85 -15.04
C ASP A 53 -1.51 1.23 -13.97
N VAL A 54 -2.13 0.73 -12.92
CA VAL A 54 -1.47 -0.01 -11.85
C VAL A 54 -2.03 -1.43 -11.76
N THR A 55 -1.16 -2.43 -11.64
CA THR A 55 -1.42 -3.86 -11.51
C THR A 55 -2.15 -4.49 -12.71
N LEU A 56 -3.26 -3.92 -13.15
CA LEU A 56 -4.07 -4.39 -14.28
C LEU A 56 -4.42 -3.24 -15.21
N GLU A 57 -4.55 -3.52 -16.51
CA GLU A 57 -5.01 -2.51 -17.47
C GLU A 57 -6.41 -1.98 -17.10
N GLY A 58 -6.55 -0.66 -17.12
CA GLY A 58 -7.76 0.07 -16.73
C GLY A 58 -7.89 0.34 -15.23
N ASN A 59 -6.96 -0.13 -14.41
CA ASN A 59 -6.99 0.11 -12.97
C ASN A 59 -6.16 1.35 -12.60
N LYS A 60 -6.75 2.26 -11.81
CA LYS A 60 -6.12 3.51 -11.38
C LYS A 60 -5.77 3.53 -9.88
N HIS A 61 -6.24 2.56 -9.13
CA HIS A 61 -6.01 2.49 -7.70
C HIS A 61 -5.52 1.10 -7.30
N GLU A 62 -4.51 1.04 -6.45
CA GLU A 62 -4.01 -0.21 -5.89
C GLU A 62 -3.67 -0.01 -4.41
N THR A 63 -3.73 -1.08 -3.65
CA THR A 63 -3.30 -1.11 -2.26
C THR A 63 -2.22 -2.17 -2.09
N SER A 64 -1.19 -1.86 -1.32
CA SER A 64 -0.08 -2.80 -1.13
C SER A 64 0.48 -2.71 0.29
N ASN A 65 1.02 -3.81 0.77
CA ASN A 65 1.89 -3.78 1.94
C ASN A 65 3.21 -3.11 1.58
N ILE A 66 3.82 -2.39 2.53
CA ILE A 66 5.20 -1.91 2.37
C ILE A 66 6.11 -3.10 2.05
N GLY A 67 6.96 -2.94 1.02
CA GLY A 67 7.90 -3.97 0.57
C GLY A 67 7.33 -5.01 -0.38
N GLU A 68 6.05 -4.99 -0.71
CA GLU A 68 5.48 -5.82 -1.78
C GLU A 68 5.58 -5.12 -3.13
N ASN A 69 5.77 -5.91 -4.19
CA ASN A 69 5.91 -5.37 -5.54
C ASN A 69 4.55 -4.97 -6.11
N VAL A 70 4.52 -3.80 -6.73
CA VAL A 70 3.42 -3.26 -7.50
C VAL A 70 3.86 -3.09 -8.94
N THR A 71 3.06 -3.54 -9.89
CA THR A 71 3.34 -3.41 -11.33
C THR A 71 2.68 -2.15 -11.89
N TRP A 72 3.42 -1.40 -12.69
CA TRP A 72 2.90 -0.27 -13.47
C TRP A 72 2.87 -0.64 -14.94
N ILE A 73 1.86 -0.13 -15.66
CA ILE A 73 1.67 -0.40 -17.10
C ILE A 73 1.43 0.93 -17.80
N ILE A 74 2.40 1.38 -18.58
CA ILE A 74 2.30 2.58 -19.41
C ILE A 74 1.80 2.18 -20.79
N LYS A 75 0.88 2.96 -21.36
CA LYS A 75 0.21 2.68 -22.62
C LYS A 75 0.32 3.86 -23.59
N PRO A 76 1.50 4.14 -24.16
CA PRO A 76 1.60 5.17 -25.18
C PRO A 76 1.03 4.66 -26.51
N SER A 77 0.28 5.53 -27.21
CA SER A 77 -0.20 5.24 -28.55
C SER A 77 0.91 5.41 -29.60
N ILE A 78 0.84 4.67 -30.68
CA ILE A 78 1.71 4.85 -31.85
C ILE A 78 1.05 5.90 -32.77
N PRO A 79 1.61 7.13 -32.84
CA PRO A 79 1.00 8.17 -33.69
C PRO A 79 1.21 7.89 -35.17
N GLU A 80 0.28 8.32 -35.98
CA GLU A 80 0.47 8.35 -37.42
C GLU A 80 1.65 9.24 -37.76
N GLY A 81 2.57 8.77 -38.62
CA GLY A 81 3.82 9.46 -38.94
C GLY A 81 4.96 9.28 -37.95
N ILE A 82 4.85 8.32 -37.01
CA ILE A 82 5.91 7.97 -36.04
C ILE A 82 7.27 7.67 -36.72
N LYS A 83 7.25 7.10 -37.93
CA LYS A 83 8.43 6.79 -38.71
C LYS A 83 9.37 7.98 -38.91
N ASP A 84 8.77 9.15 -39.19
CA ASP A 84 9.50 10.38 -39.49
C ASP A 84 9.62 11.31 -38.28
N ALA A 85 9.10 10.90 -37.14
CA ALA A 85 9.23 11.63 -35.86
C ALA A 85 10.70 11.72 -35.45
N LYS A 86 11.06 12.84 -34.83
CA LYS A 86 12.43 13.10 -34.35
C LYS A 86 12.67 12.57 -32.95
N LYS A 87 11.59 12.47 -32.14
CA LYS A 87 11.66 12.03 -30.77
C LYS A 87 10.37 11.27 -30.38
N TYR A 88 10.53 10.19 -29.60
CA TYR A 88 9.44 9.44 -28.98
C TYR A 88 9.99 8.81 -27.70
N ASP A 89 9.92 9.57 -26.61
CA ASP A 89 10.49 9.22 -25.33
C ASP A 89 9.38 9.14 -24.28
N ILE A 90 9.38 8.06 -23.53
CA ILE A 90 8.47 7.83 -22.42
C ILE A 90 9.28 8.03 -21.14
N ILE A 91 8.88 8.99 -20.31
CA ILE A 91 9.59 9.44 -19.11
C ILE A 91 8.70 9.25 -17.91
N ASP A 92 9.08 8.36 -17.01
CA ASP A 92 8.38 8.06 -15.77
C ASP A 92 9.21 8.54 -14.58
N LYS A 93 8.68 9.49 -13.84
CA LYS A 93 9.34 10.04 -12.65
C LYS A 93 8.69 9.49 -11.40
N LEU A 94 9.34 8.52 -10.77
CA LEU A 94 8.87 7.86 -9.58
C LEU A 94 8.76 8.82 -8.38
N ASP A 95 7.69 8.68 -7.60
CA ASP A 95 7.58 9.28 -6.28
C ASP A 95 8.67 8.73 -5.34
N THR A 96 9.18 9.56 -4.44
CA THR A 96 10.25 9.17 -3.49
C THR A 96 9.83 8.07 -2.51
N ARG A 97 8.54 7.80 -2.37
CA ARG A 97 7.99 6.70 -1.58
C ARG A 97 7.95 5.37 -2.33
N LEU A 98 8.36 5.34 -3.60
CA LEU A 98 8.44 4.15 -4.45
C LEU A 98 9.91 3.79 -4.72
N ASN A 99 10.31 2.58 -4.39
CA ASN A 99 11.61 2.03 -4.73
C ASN A 99 11.47 1.19 -6.01
N TYR A 100 12.30 1.45 -7.00
CA TYR A 100 12.34 0.67 -8.24
C TYR A 100 12.86 -0.75 -7.97
N THR A 101 12.13 -1.77 -8.45
CA THR A 101 12.49 -3.18 -8.27
C THR A 101 12.74 -3.93 -9.58
N GLY A 102 12.75 -3.21 -10.72
CA GLY A 102 13.10 -3.78 -12.01
C GLY A 102 11.91 -4.29 -12.81
N ASN A 103 12.15 -5.37 -13.56
CA ASN A 103 11.19 -6.00 -14.47
C ASN A 103 10.68 -5.07 -15.58
N LEU A 104 11.55 -4.15 -16.06
CA LEU A 104 11.22 -3.30 -17.21
C LEU A 104 11.07 -4.17 -18.45
N GLU A 105 9.94 -4.03 -19.11
CA GLU A 105 9.62 -4.77 -20.32
C GLU A 105 8.83 -3.88 -21.29
N VAL A 106 9.26 -3.82 -22.54
CA VAL A 106 8.60 -3.08 -23.62
C VAL A 106 7.97 -4.08 -24.58
N TYR A 107 6.67 -4.00 -24.82
CA TYR A 107 5.94 -4.97 -25.63
C TYR A 107 4.70 -4.38 -26.30
N TYR A 108 4.10 -5.12 -27.19
CA TYR A 108 2.76 -4.84 -27.73
C TYR A 108 1.88 -6.09 -27.67
N MET A 109 0.57 -5.88 -27.78
CA MET A 109 -0.40 -6.96 -27.83
C MET A 109 -0.87 -7.16 -29.27
N ASN A 110 -0.79 -8.40 -29.76
CA ASN A 110 -1.40 -8.82 -31.02
C ASN A 110 -2.56 -9.79 -30.72
N GLY A 111 -3.75 -9.24 -30.61
CA GLY A 111 -4.86 -9.94 -29.98
C GLY A 111 -4.57 -10.21 -28.49
N GLU A 112 -4.55 -11.47 -28.09
CA GLU A 112 -4.22 -11.90 -26.72
C GLU A 112 -2.72 -12.21 -26.53
N GLU A 113 -1.94 -12.22 -27.61
CA GLU A 113 -0.51 -12.55 -27.57
C GLU A 113 0.34 -11.34 -27.22
N LYS A 114 1.15 -11.47 -26.17
CA LYS A 114 2.16 -10.49 -25.78
C LYS A 114 3.43 -10.70 -26.58
N ILE A 115 3.89 -9.69 -27.32
CA ILE A 115 5.09 -9.71 -28.13
C ILE A 115 6.08 -8.67 -27.60
N VAL A 116 7.19 -9.15 -27.06
CA VAL A 116 8.26 -8.28 -26.52
C VAL A 116 9.02 -7.61 -27.66
N ILE A 117 9.27 -6.32 -27.53
CA ILE A 117 10.03 -5.52 -28.47
C ILE A 117 11.52 -5.70 -28.17
N ASP A 118 12.32 -6.01 -29.21
CA ASP A 118 13.76 -6.18 -29.09
C ASP A 118 14.42 -4.86 -28.64
N SER A 119 15.29 -4.91 -27.62
CA SER A 119 15.98 -3.77 -27.03
C SER A 119 16.87 -2.98 -28.02
N LYS A 120 17.19 -3.53 -29.19
CA LYS A 120 17.87 -2.77 -30.24
C LYS A 120 17.05 -1.57 -30.78
N TYR A 121 15.72 -1.58 -30.57
CA TYR A 121 14.81 -0.56 -31.06
C TYR A 121 14.62 0.65 -30.12
N TYR A 122 15.14 0.54 -28.89
CA TYR A 122 15.07 1.62 -27.90
C TYR A 122 16.33 1.63 -27.03
N THR A 123 16.51 2.70 -26.28
CA THR A 123 17.42 2.76 -25.15
C THR A 123 16.57 2.98 -23.90
N ASP A 124 16.99 2.40 -22.82
CA ASP A 124 16.39 2.57 -21.50
C ASP A 124 17.42 3.14 -20.51
N ASP A 125 16.93 4.01 -19.63
CA ASP A 125 17.64 4.48 -18.45
C ASP A 125 16.76 4.20 -17.25
N GLU A 126 17.29 3.43 -16.30
CA GLU A 126 16.52 2.91 -15.18
C GLU A 126 17.21 3.28 -13.85
N PRO A 127 16.42 3.56 -12.80
CA PRO A 127 16.98 3.65 -11.45
C PRO A 127 17.66 2.33 -11.04
N THR A 128 18.58 2.40 -10.10
CA THR A 128 19.18 1.20 -9.52
C THR A 128 18.09 0.30 -8.90
N VAL A 129 18.07 -0.97 -9.31
CA VAL A 129 17.18 -1.98 -8.74
C VAL A 129 17.52 -2.21 -7.27
N VAL A 130 16.51 -2.18 -6.41
CA VAL A 130 16.66 -2.35 -4.96
C VAL A 130 15.73 -3.41 -4.41
N ASP A 131 16.19 -4.15 -3.40
CA ASP A 131 15.45 -5.25 -2.77
C ASP A 131 14.89 -4.88 -1.39
N ASN A 132 15.18 -3.68 -0.87
CA ASN A 132 14.78 -3.24 0.44
C ASN A 132 13.86 -2.02 0.40
N VAL A 133 13.22 -1.76 1.52
CA VAL A 133 12.27 -0.65 1.72
C VAL A 133 12.94 0.62 2.26
N ASP A 134 14.25 0.78 2.07
CA ASP A 134 14.99 1.96 2.50
C ASP A 134 14.51 3.20 1.72
N PRO A 135 14.03 4.26 2.38
CA PRO A 135 13.61 5.50 1.72
C PRO A 135 14.70 6.19 0.91
N GLN A 136 15.98 5.97 1.23
CA GLN A 136 17.09 6.56 0.47
C GLN A 136 17.20 6.03 -0.97
N ASN A 137 16.55 4.88 -1.24
CA ASN A 137 16.50 4.28 -2.56
C ASN A 137 15.23 4.66 -3.34
N GLY A 138 14.38 5.52 -2.77
CA GLY A 138 13.12 5.92 -3.37
C GLY A 138 13.27 6.96 -4.46
N GLY A 139 12.32 6.95 -5.39
CA GLY A 139 12.29 7.87 -6.54
C GLY A 139 13.16 7.39 -7.70
N GLY A 140 13.61 8.36 -8.50
CA GLY A 140 14.34 8.12 -9.73
C GLY A 140 13.48 8.35 -10.97
N THR A 141 14.09 8.17 -12.14
CA THR A 141 13.42 8.37 -13.42
C THR A 141 13.70 7.19 -14.33
N ILE A 142 12.64 6.64 -14.91
CA ILE A 142 12.73 5.63 -15.97
C ILE A 142 12.53 6.35 -17.30
N VAL A 143 13.42 6.14 -18.26
CA VAL A 143 13.30 6.70 -19.61
C VAL A 143 13.37 5.56 -20.61
N VAL A 144 12.40 5.48 -21.52
CA VAL A 144 12.42 4.59 -22.68
C VAL A 144 12.37 5.43 -23.92
N SER A 145 13.48 5.47 -24.68
CA SER A 145 13.66 6.32 -25.86
C SER A 145 13.76 5.47 -27.11
N PHE A 146 12.77 5.56 -28.00
CA PHE A 146 12.80 4.84 -29.28
C PHE A 146 13.76 5.51 -30.27
N ASN A 147 14.76 4.75 -30.71
CA ASN A 147 15.68 5.19 -31.74
C ASN A 147 15.01 5.23 -33.13
N LYS A 148 15.73 5.59 -34.17
CA LYS A 148 15.16 5.71 -35.53
C LYS A 148 14.59 4.38 -36.04
N GLU A 149 15.37 3.30 -35.88
CA GLU A 149 14.99 1.95 -36.29
C GLU A 149 13.76 1.47 -35.51
N GLY A 150 13.67 1.84 -34.23
CA GLY A 150 12.51 1.56 -33.40
C GLY A 150 11.24 2.28 -33.86
N ARG A 151 11.34 3.56 -34.21
CA ARG A 151 10.19 4.29 -34.77
C ARG A 151 9.76 3.75 -36.14
N GLU A 152 10.72 3.30 -36.98
CA GLU A 152 10.43 2.60 -38.24
C GLU A 152 9.75 1.24 -37.98
N PHE A 153 10.21 0.49 -36.97
CA PHE A 153 9.58 -0.76 -36.54
C PHE A 153 8.15 -0.54 -36.06
N LEU A 154 7.90 0.43 -35.18
CA LEU A 154 6.57 0.77 -34.68
C LEU A 154 5.61 1.15 -35.84
N ALA A 155 6.09 1.91 -36.81
CA ALA A 155 5.29 2.29 -37.99
C ALA A 155 4.91 1.11 -38.88
N GLY A 156 5.63 0.00 -38.81
CA GLY A 156 5.38 -1.23 -39.56
C GLY A 156 4.42 -2.19 -38.85
N LEU A 157 3.97 -1.91 -37.63
CA LEU A 157 3.06 -2.78 -36.89
C LEU A 157 1.62 -2.58 -37.39
N GLU A 158 1.17 -3.48 -38.25
CA GLU A 158 -0.20 -3.41 -38.83
C GLU A 158 -1.26 -3.73 -37.76
N GLY A 159 -2.26 -2.86 -37.62
CA GLY A 159 -3.37 -3.03 -36.68
C GLY A 159 -3.04 -2.77 -35.22
N ILE A 160 -1.80 -2.45 -34.90
CA ILE A 160 -1.32 -2.12 -33.54
C ILE A 160 -1.32 -0.61 -33.37
N THR A 161 -2.10 -0.09 -32.45
CA THR A 161 -2.25 1.36 -32.21
C THR A 161 -1.48 1.87 -31.00
N GLY A 162 -0.87 0.98 -30.22
CA GLY A 162 -0.09 1.35 -29.03
C GLY A 162 0.77 0.22 -28.52
N ILE A 163 1.73 0.59 -27.71
CA ILE A 163 2.63 -0.34 -27.04
C ILE A 163 2.35 -0.34 -25.52
N ARG A 164 3.07 -1.18 -24.81
CA ARG A 164 3.06 -1.28 -23.34
C ARG A 164 4.49 -1.20 -22.83
N ILE A 165 4.66 -0.50 -21.72
CA ILE A 165 5.90 -0.54 -20.93
C ILE A 165 5.48 -0.91 -19.53
N SER A 166 5.98 -2.02 -19.01
CA SER A 166 5.71 -2.45 -17.64
C SER A 166 6.98 -2.51 -16.82
N PHE A 167 6.87 -2.20 -15.54
CA PHE A 167 7.95 -2.32 -14.56
C PHE A 167 7.36 -2.46 -13.16
N THR A 168 8.19 -2.75 -12.17
CA THR A 168 7.77 -2.93 -10.79
C THR A 168 8.44 -1.95 -9.84
N THR A 169 7.69 -1.56 -8.82
CA THR A 169 8.18 -0.81 -7.66
C THR A 169 7.64 -1.43 -6.37
N MET A 170 8.20 -1.05 -5.23
CA MET A 170 7.61 -1.33 -3.92
C MET A 170 7.45 -0.02 -3.13
N ILE A 171 6.43 0.03 -2.27
CA ILE A 171 6.25 1.13 -1.31
C ILE A 171 7.33 1.01 -0.25
N ASN A 172 8.03 2.11 0.07
CA ASN A 172 9.05 2.15 1.10
C ASN A 172 8.52 2.70 2.45
N THR A 173 9.35 2.66 3.49
CA THR A 173 8.95 3.01 4.86
C THR A 173 8.70 4.51 5.09
N SER A 174 9.01 5.39 4.12
CA SER A 174 8.65 6.81 4.17
C SER A 174 7.17 7.08 3.85
N ALA A 175 6.45 6.09 3.30
CA ALA A 175 5.03 6.24 3.00
C ALA A 175 4.22 6.54 4.28
N GLU A 176 3.35 7.53 4.19
CA GLU A 176 2.36 7.84 5.21
C GLU A 176 1.13 6.96 4.99
N GLU A 177 0.57 6.44 6.09
CA GLU A 177 -0.64 5.63 6.02
C GLU A 177 -1.81 6.43 5.47
N ALA A 178 -2.66 5.78 4.68
CA ALA A 178 -3.85 6.36 4.06
C ALA A 178 -3.57 7.63 3.24
N THR A 179 -2.41 7.67 2.57
CA THR A 179 -2.01 8.76 1.69
C THR A 179 -1.73 8.20 0.30
N ALA A 180 -2.32 8.82 -0.72
CA ALA A 180 -2.10 8.44 -2.11
C ALA A 180 -0.64 8.66 -2.52
N ILE A 181 -0.09 7.69 -3.23
CA ILE A 181 1.24 7.74 -3.84
C ILE A 181 1.03 7.66 -5.35
N PRO A 182 0.89 8.80 -6.05
CA PRO A 182 0.71 8.81 -7.49
C PRO A 182 1.99 8.42 -8.20
N ASN A 183 1.85 7.80 -9.36
CA ASN A 183 2.96 7.57 -10.27
C ASN A 183 2.59 8.05 -11.67
N ASP A 184 3.20 9.15 -12.08
CA ASP A 184 2.91 9.84 -13.33
C ASP A 184 3.86 9.41 -14.45
N VAL A 185 3.52 9.79 -15.68
CA VAL A 185 4.35 9.55 -16.86
C VAL A 185 4.15 10.66 -17.89
N THR A 186 5.20 10.99 -18.61
CA THR A 186 5.19 11.95 -19.71
C THR A 186 5.65 11.27 -20.99
N LEU A 187 4.91 11.48 -22.09
CA LEU A 187 5.38 11.16 -23.44
C LEU A 187 5.92 12.43 -24.07
N ASP A 188 7.21 12.49 -24.27
CA ASP A 188 7.91 13.59 -24.93
C ASP A 188 8.07 13.26 -26.43
N TYR A 189 7.27 13.91 -27.25
CA TYR A 189 7.14 13.63 -28.67
C TYR A 189 7.55 14.82 -29.51
N THR A 190 8.46 14.61 -30.46
CA THR A 190 8.81 15.59 -31.49
C THR A 190 8.43 15.03 -32.87
N ASN A 191 7.48 15.67 -33.52
CA ASN A 191 7.03 15.24 -34.84
C ASN A 191 8.08 15.47 -35.95
N SER A 192 7.76 15.06 -37.18
CA SER A 192 8.63 15.22 -38.36
C SER A 192 9.01 16.67 -38.66
N PHE A 193 8.15 17.63 -38.32
CA PHE A 193 8.39 19.06 -38.52
C PHE A 193 9.25 19.70 -37.43
N GLY A 194 9.56 18.96 -36.35
CA GLY A 194 10.37 19.47 -35.25
C GLY A 194 9.56 20.15 -34.15
N THR A 195 8.22 20.05 -34.18
CA THR A 195 7.38 20.52 -33.08
C THR A 195 7.46 19.50 -31.95
N ASN A 196 7.93 19.95 -30.79
CA ASN A 196 7.94 19.15 -29.56
C ASN A 196 6.67 19.41 -28.75
N THR A 197 6.09 18.34 -28.20
CA THR A 197 4.93 18.40 -27.33
C THR A 197 5.04 17.28 -26.29
N GLU A 198 4.72 17.60 -25.05
CA GLU A 198 4.61 16.65 -23.96
C GLU A 198 3.13 16.28 -23.74
N TYR A 199 2.88 14.98 -23.53
CA TYR A 199 1.56 14.44 -23.26
C TYR A 199 1.59 13.69 -21.92
N GLU A 200 0.57 13.89 -21.12
CA GLU A 200 0.39 13.24 -19.82
C GLU A 200 -0.95 12.50 -19.78
N PRO A 201 -1.10 11.46 -18.95
CA PRO A 201 -2.39 10.83 -18.70
C PRO A 201 -3.41 11.81 -18.13
N THR A 202 -4.67 11.64 -18.51
CA THR A 202 -5.77 12.43 -17.92
C THR A 202 -6.04 12.01 -16.47
N ASP A 203 -5.86 10.72 -16.18
CA ASP A 203 -6.06 10.11 -14.88
C ASP A 203 -4.77 9.41 -14.44
N LYS A 204 -4.26 9.79 -13.28
CA LYS A 204 -2.97 9.31 -12.77
C LYS A 204 -3.20 8.14 -11.83
N PRO A 205 -2.60 6.97 -12.08
CA PRO A 205 -2.73 5.85 -11.17
C PRO A 205 -1.96 6.11 -9.87
N GLU A 206 -2.48 5.53 -8.78
CA GLU A 206 -1.91 5.67 -7.45
C GLU A 206 -1.90 4.35 -6.69
N VAL A 207 -1.00 4.25 -5.73
CA VAL A 207 -1.00 3.20 -4.71
C VAL A 207 -1.12 3.82 -3.33
N HIS A 208 -1.57 3.02 -2.37
CA HIS A 208 -1.62 3.43 -0.98
C HIS A 208 -1.37 2.27 -0.04
N THR A 209 -1.13 2.60 1.23
CA THR A 209 -0.95 1.65 2.32
C THR A 209 -1.60 2.20 3.58
N GLY A 210 -1.87 1.36 4.56
CA GLY A 210 -2.47 1.74 5.83
C GLY A 210 -1.72 1.18 7.02
N GLY A 211 -2.37 1.16 8.17
CA GLY A 211 -1.79 0.62 9.38
C GLY A 211 -2.82 0.46 10.49
N VAL A 212 -2.39 -0.17 11.58
CA VAL A 212 -3.21 -0.33 12.79
C VAL A 212 -2.37 -0.12 14.04
N ILE A 213 -2.95 0.57 15.01
CA ILE A 213 -2.35 0.81 16.33
C ILE A 213 -3.02 -0.12 17.34
N LEU A 214 -2.21 -0.83 18.12
CA LEU A 214 -2.63 -1.65 19.26
C LEU A 214 -2.28 -0.92 20.55
N GLU A 215 -3.20 -0.92 21.52
CA GLU A 215 -2.95 -0.45 22.86
C GLU A 215 -3.14 -1.61 23.86
N LYS A 216 -2.06 -2.04 24.49
CA LYS A 216 -2.05 -3.14 25.46
C LYS A 216 -2.29 -2.63 26.87
N VAL A 217 -3.33 -3.16 27.52
CA VAL A 217 -3.72 -2.74 28.87
C VAL A 217 -4.06 -3.94 29.79
N ASP A 218 -3.96 -3.70 31.09
CA ASP A 218 -4.45 -4.65 32.12
C ASP A 218 -5.98 -4.72 32.09
N ALA A 219 -6.52 -5.92 32.19
CA ALA A 219 -7.98 -6.16 32.20
C ALA A 219 -8.68 -5.72 33.48
N SER A 220 -7.95 -5.30 34.53
CA SER A 220 -8.53 -4.82 35.79
C SER A 220 -9.35 -3.53 35.67
N GLY A 221 -9.26 -2.82 34.54
CA GLY A 221 -9.98 -1.57 34.28
C GLY A 221 -9.28 -0.30 34.76
N ASN A 222 -8.09 -0.39 35.35
CA ASN A 222 -7.30 0.76 35.82
C ASN A 222 -6.49 1.46 34.73
N ASN A 223 -6.70 1.13 33.46
CA ASN A 223 -5.99 1.65 32.29
C ASN A 223 -4.45 1.53 32.40
N ILE A 224 -3.95 0.50 33.12
CA ILE A 224 -2.53 0.24 33.26
C ILE A 224 -2.00 -0.22 31.91
N LYS A 225 -1.00 0.49 31.36
CA LYS A 225 -0.35 0.18 30.11
C LYS A 225 0.65 -0.96 30.30
N LEU A 226 0.71 -1.86 29.34
CA LEU A 226 1.53 -3.08 29.43
C LEU A 226 2.59 -3.09 28.33
N GLN A 227 3.85 -2.92 28.75
CA GLN A 227 5.03 -3.02 27.90
C GLN A 227 5.45 -4.47 27.68
N GLY A 228 6.06 -4.77 26.52
CA GLY A 228 6.74 -6.05 26.25
C GLY A 228 5.82 -7.16 25.74
N ALA A 229 4.54 -6.87 25.46
CA ALA A 229 3.69 -7.80 24.71
C ALA A 229 4.15 -7.86 23.25
N LYS A 230 4.20 -9.07 22.68
CA LYS A 230 4.56 -9.25 21.28
C LYS A 230 3.39 -9.79 20.47
N PHE A 231 3.26 -9.28 19.24
CA PHE A 231 2.17 -9.62 18.34
C PHE A 231 2.69 -9.92 16.93
N LYS A 232 2.15 -10.97 16.32
CA LYS A 232 2.25 -11.24 14.90
C LYS A 232 0.91 -10.97 14.21
N ILE A 233 0.95 -10.66 12.91
CA ILE A 233 -0.23 -10.35 12.11
C ILE A 233 -0.38 -11.33 10.96
N TYR A 234 -1.62 -11.71 10.65
CA TYR A 234 -1.98 -12.73 9.69
C TYR A 234 -3.09 -12.24 8.75
N PRO A 235 -3.08 -12.65 7.47
CA PRO A 235 -4.10 -12.25 6.50
C PRO A 235 -5.45 -12.98 6.72
N THR A 236 -5.43 -14.18 7.32
CA THR A 236 -6.65 -14.97 7.55
C THR A 236 -6.73 -15.53 8.97
N LEU A 237 -7.96 -15.78 9.43
CA LEU A 237 -8.20 -16.40 10.73
C LEU A 237 -7.62 -17.82 10.83
N ASP A 238 -7.66 -18.57 9.73
CA ASP A 238 -7.16 -19.94 9.70
C ASP A 238 -5.64 -19.98 9.77
N ASP A 239 -4.95 -19.06 9.11
CA ASP A 239 -3.50 -18.92 9.22
C ASP A 239 -3.09 -18.49 10.64
N ALA A 240 -3.82 -17.51 11.22
CA ALA A 240 -3.59 -17.07 12.58
C ALA A 240 -3.77 -18.19 13.62
N LYS A 241 -4.81 -19.04 13.48
CA LYS A 241 -5.03 -20.22 14.34
C LYS A 241 -3.96 -21.30 14.16
N ALA A 242 -3.48 -21.46 12.91
CA ALA A 242 -2.46 -22.46 12.59
C ALA A 242 -1.02 -21.97 12.86
N GLY A 243 -0.84 -20.66 13.13
CA GLY A 243 0.48 -20.05 13.33
C GLY A 243 1.37 -20.12 12.08
N ARG A 244 0.79 -20.02 10.89
CA ARG A 244 1.52 -20.10 9.61
C ARG A 244 1.11 -18.93 8.69
N ASN A 245 1.94 -18.64 7.68
CA ASN A 245 1.68 -17.58 6.70
C ASN A 245 1.46 -16.21 7.37
N ALA A 246 2.18 -15.90 8.43
CA ALA A 246 2.20 -14.55 8.97
C ALA A 246 2.67 -13.57 7.88
N ILE A 247 2.20 -12.33 7.95
CA ILE A 247 2.73 -11.29 7.06
C ILE A 247 4.21 -11.10 7.40
N MET A 248 5.04 -11.03 6.36
CA MET A 248 6.48 -10.89 6.51
C MET A 248 6.84 -9.47 6.95
N ASN A 249 7.91 -9.36 7.74
CA ASN A 249 8.44 -8.07 8.12
C ASN A 249 8.87 -7.27 6.87
N PRO A 250 8.34 -6.06 6.65
CA PRO A 250 8.70 -5.29 5.47
C PRO A 250 10.19 -4.94 5.36
N GLU A 251 10.89 -4.81 6.48
CA GLU A 251 12.33 -4.52 6.54
C GLU A 251 13.20 -5.78 6.44
N ASN A 252 12.64 -6.94 6.81
CA ASN A 252 13.32 -8.23 6.72
C ASN A 252 12.37 -9.35 6.27
N LYS A 253 12.26 -9.55 4.97
CA LYS A 253 11.35 -10.52 4.34
C LYS A 253 11.64 -11.99 4.64
N THR A 254 12.63 -12.29 5.49
CA THR A 254 12.92 -13.65 5.96
C THR A 254 12.29 -13.98 7.31
N GLU A 255 11.65 -12.98 7.94
CA GLU A 255 11.05 -13.10 9.28
C GLU A 255 9.58 -12.69 9.26
N ASP A 256 8.77 -13.36 10.08
CA ASP A 256 7.40 -12.93 10.33
C ASP A 256 7.38 -11.53 10.97
N TRP A 257 6.42 -10.72 10.61
CA TRP A 257 6.29 -9.38 11.18
C TRP A 257 5.79 -9.46 12.63
N GLU A 258 6.72 -9.24 13.57
CA GLU A 258 6.44 -9.19 15.00
C GLU A 258 6.68 -7.78 15.54
N VAL A 259 5.72 -7.22 16.25
CA VAL A 259 5.81 -5.93 16.92
C VAL A 259 5.74 -6.11 18.44
N THR A 260 6.40 -5.21 19.18
CA THR A 260 6.45 -5.26 20.66
C THR A 260 5.84 -3.96 21.22
N THR A 261 5.02 -4.06 22.26
CA THR A 261 4.47 -2.89 22.93
C THR A 261 5.53 -2.12 23.70
N ASP A 262 5.51 -0.78 23.54
CA ASP A 262 6.37 0.15 24.25
C ASP A 262 5.91 0.42 25.70
N GLU A 263 6.54 1.36 26.38
CA GLU A 263 6.21 1.79 27.74
C GLU A 263 4.78 2.35 27.89
N ASN A 264 4.19 2.86 26.81
CA ASN A 264 2.81 3.33 26.75
C ASN A 264 1.82 2.21 26.38
N GLY A 265 2.29 0.98 26.25
CA GLY A 265 1.51 -0.16 25.79
C GLY A 265 1.17 -0.13 24.30
N ILE A 266 1.87 0.67 23.50
CA ILE A 266 1.57 0.87 22.07
C ILE A 266 2.46 -0.04 21.21
N ALA A 267 1.82 -0.71 20.26
CA ALA A 267 2.48 -1.39 19.15
C ALA A 267 1.79 -1.01 17.83
N LYS A 268 2.57 -0.87 16.74
CA LYS A 268 2.04 -0.41 15.45
C LYS A 268 2.47 -1.37 14.35
N PHE A 269 1.50 -1.73 13.49
CA PHE A 269 1.76 -2.33 12.19
C PHE A 269 1.53 -1.23 11.14
N LYS A 270 2.62 -0.67 10.60
CA LYS A 270 2.61 0.39 9.60
C LYS A 270 2.87 -0.18 8.21
N GLY A 271 2.02 0.11 7.25
CA GLY A 271 2.24 -0.32 5.88
C GLY A 271 1.49 -1.59 5.51
N LEU A 272 0.26 -1.73 5.98
CA LEU A 272 -0.66 -2.81 5.61
C LEU A 272 -1.57 -2.38 4.46
N SER A 273 -1.83 -3.26 3.51
CA SER A 273 -2.81 -3.00 2.46
C SER A 273 -4.23 -2.93 3.03
N TYR A 274 -5.11 -2.13 2.41
CA TYR A 274 -6.53 -2.11 2.75
C TYR A 274 -7.41 -1.71 1.57
N GLY A 275 -8.67 -2.16 1.58
CA GLY A 275 -9.59 -1.94 0.47
C GLY A 275 -9.38 -2.96 -0.65
N ASN A 276 -9.64 -2.53 -1.88
CA ASN A 276 -9.45 -3.32 -3.08
C ASN A 276 -8.90 -2.45 -4.22
N THR A 277 -8.60 -3.06 -5.35
CA THR A 277 -7.97 -2.39 -6.51
C THR A 277 -8.86 -1.33 -7.19
N THR A 278 -10.13 -1.20 -6.82
CA THR A 278 -11.06 -0.21 -7.36
C THR A 278 -11.33 0.95 -6.41
N ASP A 279 -10.91 0.82 -5.16
CA ASP A 279 -11.15 1.83 -4.13
C ASP A 279 -9.96 2.77 -4.00
N GLY A 280 -10.23 4.07 -3.96
CA GLY A 280 -9.23 5.07 -3.61
C GLY A 280 -8.87 5.04 -2.12
N VAL A 281 -7.91 5.87 -1.72
CA VAL A 281 -7.36 5.96 -0.35
C VAL A 281 -8.41 6.03 0.75
N VAL A 282 -9.54 6.70 0.52
CA VAL A 282 -10.56 6.94 1.55
C VAL A 282 -11.57 5.81 1.71
N ASN A 283 -11.55 4.82 0.82
CA ASN A 283 -12.56 3.77 0.76
C ASN A 283 -11.94 2.40 1.03
N GLY A 284 -12.80 1.49 1.44
CA GLY A 284 -12.45 0.10 1.66
C GLY A 284 -11.87 -0.21 3.05
N GLU A 285 -11.89 -1.50 3.36
CA GLU A 285 -11.45 -2.06 4.62
C GLU A 285 -10.93 -3.47 4.38
N THR A 286 -9.81 -3.82 5.02
CA THR A 286 -9.27 -5.19 5.02
C THR A 286 -9.19 -5.72 6.44
N LYS A 287 -9.59 -6.97 6.64
CA LYS A 287 -9.49 -7.66 7.92
C LYS A 287 -8.18 -8.39 8.02
N TYR A 288 -7.55 -8.22 9.16
CA TYR A 288 -6.37 -8.97 9.59
C TYR A 288 -6.61 -9.61 10.96
N TYR A 289 -5.74 -10.53 11.33
CA TYR A 289 -5.83 -11.26 12.59
C TYR A 289 -4.50 -11.19 13.32
N ILE A 290 -4.51 -10.67 14.55
CA ILE A 290 -3.32 -10.61 15.39
C ILE A 290 -3.31 -11.76 16.40
N VAL A 291 -2.11 -12.31 16.65
CA VAL A 291 -1.85 -13.32 17.67
C VAL A 291 -0.81 -12.76 18.62
N GLU A 292 -1.13 -12.80 19.92
CA GLU A 292 -0.14 -12.49 20.95
C GLU A 292 0.83 -13.66 21.10
N THR A 293 2.11 -13.45 20.79
CA THR A 293 3.17 -14.47 20.85
C THR A 293 3.87 -14.46 22.19
N GLN A 294 3.87 -13.30 22.87
CA GLN A 294 4.42 -13.14 24.21
C GLN A 294 3.54 -12.20 25.03
N ALA A 295 3.11 -12.66 26.20
CA ALA A 295 2.42 -11.82 27.17
C ALA A 295 3.40 -10.95 27.96
N PRO A 296 2.99 -9.75 28.41
CA PRO A 296 3.79 -8.91 29.29
C PRO A 296 4.09 -9.61 30.62
N SER A 297 5.20 -9.23 31.24
CA SER A 297 5.51 -9.62 32.62
C SER A 297 5.11 -8.50 33.61
N TYR A 298 4.96 -8.86 34.87
CA TYR A 298 4.67 -7.90 35.95
C TYR A 298 5.35 -8.33 37.25
N ASP A 299 5.66 -7.33 38.09
CA ASP A 299 6.09 -7.51 39.46
C ASP A 299 4.90 -7.90 40.35
N SER A 300 4.94 -9.07 40.97
CA SER A 300 3.80 -9.59 41.72
C SER A 300 3.84 -9.27 43.22
N ASP A 301 5.00 -8.92 43.77
CA ASP A 301 5.24 -8.68 45.21
C ASP A 301 5.74 -7.25 45.51
N GLY A 302 6.07 -6.45 44.49
CA GLY A 302 6.46 -5.05 44.61
C GLY A 302 7.93 -4.83 44.88
N ASP A 303 8.79 -5.82 44.61
CA ASP A 303 10.23 -5.74 44.79
C ASP A 303 10.98 -5.05 43.64
N GLY A 304 10.28 -4.67 42.57
CA GLY A 304 10.80 -4.05 41.36
C GLY A 304 11.25 -5.04 40.27
N ILE A 305 11.11 -6.34 40.51
CA ILE A 305 11.46 -7.40 39.56
C ILE A 305 10.21 -8.06 39.01
N ASN A 306 10.09 -8.09 37.69
CA ASN A 306 8.99 -8.79 37.04
C ASN A 306 9.18 -10.31 37.14
N ASP A 307 8.39 -10.97 37.99
CA ASP A 307 8.45 -12.39 38.33
C ASP A 307 7.30 -13.23 37.77
N LYS A 308 6.25 -12.60 37.27
CA LYS A 308 5.09 -13.27 36.68
C LYS A 308 4.71 -12.71 35.32
N GLN A 309 3.99 -13.51 34.56
CA GLN A 309 3.45 -13.12 33.26
C GLN A 309 1.93 -13.01 33.29
N TYR A 310 1.39 -12.12 32.47
CA TYR A 310 -0.03 -12.09 32.16
C TYR A 310 -0.45 -13.33 31.37
N ASN A 311 -1.72 -13.64 31.36
CA ASN A 311 -2.26 -14.69 30.49
C ASN A 311 -2.21 -14.21 29.03
N LEU A 312 -1.72 -15.05 28.11
CA LEU A 312 -1.83 -14.82 26.68
C LEU A 312 -3.27 -14.72 26.21
N LEU A 313 -3.52 -14.01 25.13
CA LEU A 313 -4.78 -14.07 24.43
C LEU A 313 -5.07 -15.52 24.00
N ARG A 314 -6.30 -15.98 24.25
CA ARG A 314 -6.71 -17.37 23.97
C ARG A 314 -6.99 -17.66 22.49
N SER A 315 -7.25 -16.61 21.72
CA SER A 315 -7.61 -16.69 20.30
C SER A 315 -7.12 -15.47 19.55
N PRO A 316 -6.90 -15.61 18.23
CA PRO A 316 -6.60 -14.47 17.38
C PRO A 316 -7.66 -13.37 17.52
N LEU A 317 -7.24 -12.12 17.49
CA LEU A 317 -8.10 -10.94 17.51
C LEU A 317 -8.21 -10.37 16.09
N GLU A 318 -9.44 -10.23 15.58
CA GLU A 318 -9.70 -9.53 14.33
C GLU A 318 -9.42 -8.04 14.50
N VAL A 319 -8.65 -7.47 13.57
CA VAL A 319 -8.42 -6.04 13.42
C VAL A 319 -8.78 -5.62 12.01
N LYS A 320 -9.24 -4.38 11.86
CA LYS A 320 -9.65 -3.82 10.58
C LYS A 320 -8.70 -2.70 10.20
N VAL A 321 -8.16 -2.77 8.99
CA VAL A 321 -7.30 -1.73 8.41
C VAL A 321 -8.11 -0.97 7.38
N ASN A 322 -8.16 0.35 7.52
CA ASN A 322 -8.84 1.29 6.63
C ASN A 322 -8.15 2.66 6.70
N ALA A 323 -8.71 3.66 6.04
CA ALA A 323 -8.14 5.01 5.97
C ALA A 323 -7.90 5.71 7.33
N THR A 324 -8.51 5.25 8.41
CA THR A 324 -8.43 5.90 9.73
C THR A 324 -7.89 5.00 10.85
N SER A 325 -7.64 3.72 10.59
CA SER A 325 -7.20 2.74 11.61
C SER A 325 -5.80 3.01 12.18
N HIS A 326 -5.01 3.83 11.51
CA HIS A 326 -3.69 4.30 11.95
C HIS A 326 -3.75 5.51 12.89
N LEU A 327 -4.93 6.10 13.13
CA LEU A 327 -5.09 7.25 13.99
C LEU A 327 -5.20 6.84 15.48
N GLU A 328 -4.66 7.65 16.36
CA GLU A 328 -4.61 7.38 17.81
C GLU A 328 -6.00 7.19 18.46
N GLU A 329 -7.03 7.86 17.95
CA GLU A 329 -8.41 7.71 18.42
C GLU A 329 -9.04 6.36 18.03
N ASN A 330 -8.49 5.67 17.04
CA ASN A 330 -9.02 4.40 16.50
C ASN A 330 -8.19 3.18 16.93
N LYS A 331 -7.28 3.35 17.88
CA LYS A 331 -6.43 2.26 18.36
C LYS A 331 -7.24 1.10 18.94
N VAL A 332 -6.81 -0.11 18.65
CA VAL A 332 -7.41 -1.35 19.11
C VAL A 332 -6.92 -1.69 20.50
N VAL A 333 -7.82 -1.68 21.49
CA VAL A 333 -7.48 -1.99 22.87
C VAL A 333 -7.42 -3.49 23.09
N VAL A 334 -6.25 -4.00 23.47
CA VAL A 334 -5.96 -5.42 23.74
C VAL A 334 -5.74 -5.62 25.22
N LYS A 335 -6.58 -6.45 25.87
CA LYS A 335 -6.58 -6.64 27.34
C LYS A 335 -5.98 -7.98 27.74
N ASN A 336 -5.06 -7.99 28.72
CA ASN A 336 -4.61 -9.21 29.38
C ASN A 336 -4.98 -9.19 30.86
N SER A 337 -5.36 -10.36 31.38
CA SER A 337 -5.59 -10.57 32.82
C SER A 337 -4.36 -11.18 33.47
N LYS A 338 -4.09 -10.81 34.72
CA LYS A 338 -3.10 -11.48 35.55
C LYS A 338 -3.47 -12.94 35.75
N PHE A 339 -2.45 -13.80 35.82
CA PHE A 339 -2.65 -15.19 36.17
C PHE A 339 -3.11 -15.27 37.63
N ILE A 340 -4.32 -15.67 37.86
CA ILE A 340 -4.87 -15.92 39.21
C ILE A 340 -4.99 -17.43 39.35
N LEU A 341 -4.25 -18.02 40.30
CA LEU A 341 -4.49 -19.40 40.69
C LEU A 341 -5.91 -19.51 41.27
N PRO A 342 -6.73 -20.45 40.83
CA PRO A 342 -7.99 -20.70 41.47
C PRO A 342 -7.71 -20.92 42.98
N VAL A 343 -8.41 -20.18 43.85
CA VAL A 343 -8.36 -20.42 45.27
C VAL A 343 -9.05 -21.76 45.54
N THR A 344 -8.33 -22.85 45.39
CA THR A 344 -8.82 -24.22 45.62
C THR A 344 -9.07 -24.53 47.10
N GLY A 345 -8.78 -23.55 47.99
CA GLY A 345 -9.03 -23.60 49.44
C GLY A 345 -10.28 -22.89 49.94
N GLY A 346 -11.27 -22.71 49.06
CA GLY A 346 -12.54 -22.08 49.48
C GLY A 346 -13.37 -22.92 50.49
N ALA A 347 -14.48 -22.41 50.94
CA ALA A 347 -15.35 -22.91 52.02
C ALA A 347 -15.56 -24.44 52.08
N GLY A 348 -15.32 -25.16 50.99
CA GLY A 348 -15.39 -26.63 50.94
C GLY A 348 -14.40 -27.34 51.87
N THR A 349 -13.13 -26.94 51.88
CA THR A 349 -12.11 -27.56 52.75
C THR A 349 -12.42 -27.33 54.26
N ILE A 350 -12.91 -26.16 54.62
CA ILE A 350 -13.32 -25.84 55.98
C ILE A 350 -14.51 -26.71 56.39
N ILE A 351 -15.52 -26.85 55.53
CA ILE A 351 -16.69 -27.68 55.79
C ILE A 351 -16.31 -29.15 55.95
N PHE A 352 -15.46 -29.69 55.10
CA PHE A 352 -14.98 -31.07 55.19
C PHE A 352 -14.08 -31.29 56.42
N THR A 353 -13.25 -30.33 56.77
CA THR A 353 -12.37 -30.44 57.98
C THR A 353 -13.18 -30.35 59.24
N VAL A 354 -14.11 -29.39 59.34
CA VAL A 354 -15.01 -29.26 60.54
C VAL A 354 -15.95 -30.44 60.60
N GLY A 355 -16.54 -30.89 59.50
CA GLY A 355 -17.38 -32.08 59.45
C GLY A 355 -16.65 -33.36 59.86
N GLY A 356 -15.41 -33.57 59.37
CA GLY A 356 -14.59 -34.69 59.71
C GLY A 356 -14.19 -34.71 61.18
N LEU A 357 -13.78 -33.56 61.74
CA LEU A 357 -13.49 -33.43 63.17
C LEU A 357 -14.71 -33.68 64.03
N SER A 358 -15.92 -33.22 63.64
CA SER A 358 -17.14 -33.44 64.36
C SER A 358 -17.55 -34.92 64.37
N ILE A 359 -17.37 -35.63 63.26
CA ILE A 359 -17.63 -37.08 63.19
C ILE A 359 -16.64 -37.86 64.08
N MET A 360 -15.37 -37.50 64.08
CA MET A 360 -14.35 -38.13 64.94
C MET A 360 -14.68 -37.91 66.43
N ALA A 361 -15.04 -36.68 66.83
CA ALA A 361 -15.44 -36.38 68.21
C ALA A 361 -16.66 -37.16 68.62
N GLY A 362 -17.69 -37.28 67.74
CA GLY A 362 -18.88 -38.10 67.97
C GLY A 362 -18.56 -39.57 68.10
N ALA A 363 -17.68 -40.12 67.29
CA ALA A 363 -17.24 -41.53 67.38
C ALA A 363 -16.46 -41.82 68.69
N ILE A 364 -15.59 -40.92 69.09
CA ILE A 364 -14.88 -41.03 70.39
C ILE A 364 -15.87 -40.97 71.56
N PHE A 365 -16.85 -40.08 71.53
CA PHE A 365 -17.87 -39.95 72.55
C PHE A 365 -18.73 -41.21 72.63
N LEU A 366 -19.15 -41.77 71.53
CA LEU A 366 -19.90 -43.03 71.49
C LEU A 366 -19.03 -44.21 71.99
N TYR A 367 -17.81 -44.29 71.61
CA TYR A 367 -16.85 -45.29 72.09
C TYR A 367 -16.71 -45.25 73.62
N MET A 368 -16.45 -44.05 74.20
CA MET A 368 -16.34 -43.87 75.65
C MET A 368 -17.64 -44.23 76.38
N LYS A 369 -18.82 -43.92 75.80
CA LYS A 369 -20.15 -44.25 76.32
C LYS A 369 -20.37 -45.76 76.31
N THR A 370 -19.88 -46.48 75.32
CA THR A 370 -20.03 -47.93 75.20
C THR A 370 -19.08 -48.64 76.25
N MET A 371 -17.85 -48.17 76.38
CA MET A 371 -16.93 -48.68 77.38
C MET A 371 -17.40 -48.51 78.81
N ARG A 372 -18.13 -47.41 79.11
CA ARG A 372 -18.73 -47.20 80.41
C ARG A 372 -19.89 -48.15 80.73
N LYS A 373 -20.56 -48.73 79.71
CA LYS A 373 -21.63 -49.70 79.84
C LYS A 373 -21.17 -51.14 80.07
N THR A 374 -19.91 -51.47 79.65
CA THR A 374 -19.28 -52.80 79.81
C THR A 374 -18.52 -52.96 81.12
N SER A 375 -18.44 -51.92 81.98
CA SER A 375 -17.72 -51.88 83.26
C SER A 375 -18.72 -51.78 84.46
N LYS A 376 -19.91 -52.36 84.33
CA LYS A 376 -20.86 -52.59 85.47
C LYS A 376 -21.17 -54.06 85.55
#